data_f51d958d0e206621519912ac9da32c86
#
_entry.id   f51d958d0e206621519912ac9da32c86
#
_cell.length_a   1.000
_cell.length_b   1.000
_cell.length_c   1.000
_cell.angle_alpha   90.00
_cell.angle_beta   90.00
_cell.angle_gamma   90.00
#
_symmetry.space_group_name_H-M   'P 1'
#
loop_
_entity.id
_entity.type
_entity.pdbx_description
1 polymer ?
#
loop_
_entity_poly.entity_id
_entity_poly.type
_entity_poly.pdbx_seq_one_letter_code
_entity_poly.pdbx_strand_id
1 'polypeptide(L)'
;PSAHKLTFQYWLDRTEALHYTRLYEENMPVVALIYVDNYEELNADKQFQRNSVLSEVEGLVSKFTSSIQGTYRRYENARFFLIFEAKYMDALEKERFKLLELAHAIDTGTEQTVTLSIAVGAESQVAHSDESARQAMELALGRGGDQAVVKRGTNYAFFGGQKQIALTRQSRVKARLFAKALRQLMENSDMV
;
A
#
# COMPACT_ATOMS: atom_id res chain seq x y z
N PRO A 1 62.96 -6.45 29.40
CA PRO A 1 62.64 -5.64 28.25
C PRO A 1 61.16 -5.29 28.31
N SER A 2 60.84 -4.01 28.54
CA SER A 2 59.50 -3.51 28.53
C SER A 2 59.00 -3.46 27.06
N ALA A 3 57.95 -4.20 26.74
CA ALA A 3 57.29 -4.12 25.44
C ALA A 3 56.58 -2.77 25.31
N HIS A 4 57.05 -1.93 24.43
CA HIS A 4 56.36 -0.68 24.08
C HIS A 4 55.26 -0.99 23.09
N LYS A 5 54.01 -0.72 23.50
CA LYS A 5 52.82 -0.81 22.64
C LYS A 5 52.71 0.48 21.81
N LEU A 6 52.88 0.36 20.49
CA LEU A 6 52.68 1.45 19.56
C LEU A 6 51.22 1.39 19.05
N THR A 7 50.51 2.50 19.13
CA THR A 7 49.19 2.65 18.57
C THR A 7 49.24 3.66 17.44
N PHE A 8 48.80 3.25 16.26
CA PHE A 8 48.68 4.12 15.10
C PHE A 8 47.21 4.51 14.93
N GLN A 9 46.99 5.78 14.72
CA GLN A 9 45.68 6.34 14.44
C GLN A 9 45.73 7.07 13.10
N TYR A 10 44.83 6.74 12.20
CA TYR A 10 44.73 7.40 10.90
C TYR A 10 43.29 7.86 10.67
N TRP A 11 43.15 8.97 9.95
CA TRP A 11 41.86 9.55 9.59
C TRP A 11 41.70 9.40 8.09
N LEU A 12 40.55 8.87 7.68
CA LEU A 12 40.15 8.79 6.28
C LEU A 12 39.01 9.77 6.06
N ASP A 13 39.21 10.73 5.16
CA ASP A 13 38.12 11.57 4.69
C ASP A 13 37.23 10.76 3.71
N ARG A 14 36.00 10.52 4.11
CA ARG A 14 34.97 9.80 3.32
C ARG A 14 33.81 10.69 2.94
N THR A 15 33.91 11.99 3.07
CA THR A 15 32.84 12.95 2.87
C THR A 15 32.21 12.83 1.49
N GLU A 16 33.01 12.78 0.44
CA GLU A 16 32.51 12.60 -0.94
C GLU A 16 31.84 11.24 -1.12
N ALA A 17 32.45 10.15 -0.65
CA ALA A 17 31.87 8.82 -0.78
C ALA A 17 30.51 8.71 -0.09
N LEU A 18 30.38 9.27 1.12
CA LEU A 18 29.12 9.30 1.85
C LEU A 18 28.07 10.17 1.14
N HIS A 19 28.48 11.30 0.56
CA HIS A 19 27.60 12.16 -0.21
C HIS A 19 27.02 11.43 -1.43
N TYR A 20 27.85 10.76 -2.22
CA TYR A 20 27.36 10.00 -3.38
C TYR A 20 26.50 8.79 -2.98
N THR A 21 26.83 8.10 -1.90
CA THR A 21 26.01 7.02 -1.38
C THR A 21 24.62 7.53 -1.00
N ARG A 22 24.55 8.65 -0.29
CA ARG A 22 23.28 9.27 0.09
C ARG A 22 22.47 9.71 -1.12
N LEU A 23 23.09 10.38 -2.09
CA LEU A 23 22.42 10.77 -3.32
C LEU A 23 21.86 9.55 -4.07
N TYR A 24 22.62 8.47 -4.11
CA TYR A 24 22.18 7.23 -4.73
C TYR A 24 20.95 6.66 -4.01
N GLU A 25 21.00 6.54 -2.67
CA GLU A 25 19.90 6.03 -1.86
C GLU A 25 18.64 6.89 -1.97
N GLU A 26 18.78 8.23 -1.93
CA GLU A 26 17.67 9.19 -2.04
C GLU A 26 16.96 9.14 -3.41
N ASN A 27 17.70 8.87 -4.48
CA ASN A 27 17.16 8.82 -5.85
C ASN A 27 16.80 7.40 -6.32
N MET A 28 16.90 6.39 -5.44
CA MET A 28 16.48 5.05 -5.80
C MET A 28 14.99 5.00 -6.11
N PRO A 29 14.59 4.30 -7.19
CA PRO A 29 13.20 4.15 -7.54
C PRO A 29 12.48 3.20 -6.58
N VAL A 30 11.36 3.66 -6.06
CA VAL A 30 10.42 2.93 -5.21
C VAL A 30 9.18 2.61 -6.04
N VAL A 31 8.65 1.41 -5.88
CA VAL A 31 7.41 0.98 -6.52
C VAL A 31 6.27 1.01 -5.51
N ALA A 32 5.15 1.60 -5.90
CA ALA A 32 3.92 1.51 -5.12
C ALA A 32 2.76 1.00 -5.97
N LEU A 33 1.88 0.25 -5.33
CA LEU A 33 0.61 -0.22 -5.85
C LEU A 33 -0.51 0.44 -5.03
N ILE A 34 -1.56 0.91 -5.70
CA ILE A 34 -2.75 1.45 -5.05
C ILE A 34 -3.97 0.74 -5.64
N TYR A 35 -4.77 0.11 -4.79
CA TYR A 35 -6.01 -0.57 -5.16
C TYR A 35 -7.19 0.11 -4.45
N VAL A 36 -8.30 0.28 -5.17
CA VAL A 36 -9.59 0.64 -4.55
C VAL A 36 -10.24 -0.66 -4.08
N ASP A 37 -10.32 -0.86 -2.77
CA ASP A 37 -10.69 -2.15 -2.18
C ASP A 37 -12.13 -2.56 -2.48
N ASN A 38 -13.04 -1.59 -2.44
CA ASN A 38 -14.48 -1.81 -2.56
C ASN A 38 -15.06 -1.34 -3.90
N TYR A 39 -14.24 -1.27 -4.96
CA TYR A 39 -14.65 -0.78 -6.28
C TYR A 39 -15.88 -1.51 -6.85
N GLU A 40 -15.93 -2.83 -6.70
CA GLU A 40 -17.04 -3.65 -7.21
C GLU A 40 -18.34 -3.42 -6.41
N GLU A 41 -18.22 -3.05 -5.13
CA GLU A 41 -19.35 -2.78 -4.23
C GLU A 41 -19.88 -1.36 -4.40
N LEU A 42 -19.05 -0.43 -4.87
CA LEU A 42 -19.43 0.95 -5.12
C LEU A 42 -20.46 1.02 -6.26
N ASN A 43 -21.71 1.22 -5.90
CA ASN A 43 -22.82 1.47 -6.84
C ASN A 43 -22.98 0.40 -7.94
N ALA A 44 -23.15 -0.87 -7.53
CA ALA A 44 -23.37 -1.99 -8.44
C ALA A 44 -24.49 -1.71 -9.46
N ASP A 45 -25.49 -0.91 -9.10
CA ASP A 45 -26.66 -0.61 -9.94
C ASP A 45 -26.50 0.62 -10.87
N LYS A 46 -25.43 1.44 -10.71
CA LYS A 46 -25.26 2.69 -11.46
C LYS A 46 -23.84 2.87 -11.99
N GLN A 47 -23.59 2.36 -13.18
CA GLN A 47 -22.29 2.46 -13.86
C GLN A 47 -21.76 3.90 -14.01
N PHE A 48 -22.65 4.88 -14.15
CA PHE A 48 -22.28 6.30 -14.26
C PHE A 48 -21.63 6.83 -12.97
N GLN A 49 -22.21 6.50 -11.81
CA GLN A 49 -21.67 6.93 -10.50
C GLN A 49 -20.33 6.25 -10.19
N ARG A 50 -20.18 4.98 -10.57
CA ARG A 50 -18.90 4.24 -10.43
C ARG A 50 -17.78 4.94 -11.23
N ASN A 51 -18.05 5.37 -12.44
CA ASN A 51 -17.07 6.09 -13.27
C ASN A 51 -16.73 7.47 -12.68
N SER A 52 -17.68 8.18 -12.09
CA SER A 52 -17.45 9.45 -11.41
C SER A 52 -16.52 9.27 -10.21
N VAL A 53 -16.82 8.32 -9.32
CA VAL A 53 -15.98 7.99 -8.15
C VAL A 53 -14.57 7.59 -8.59
N LEU A 54 -14.45 6.74 -9.62
CA LEU A 54 -13.15 6.34 -10.15
C LEU A 54 -12.35 7.54 -10.69
N SER A 55 -13.00 8.48 -11.37
CA SER A 55 -12.36 9.70 -11.86
C SER A 55 -11.85 10.58 -10.71
N GLU A 56 -12.59 10.67 -9.60
CA GLU A 56 -12.15 11.40 -8.41
C GLU A 56 -10.96 10.71 -7.73
N VAL A 57 -11.00 9.38 -7.60
CA VAL A 57 -9.84 8.60 -7.10
C VAL A 57 -8.62 8.80 -7.98
N GLU A 58 -8.78 8.73 -9.32
CA GLU A 58 -7.68 8.95 -10.26
C GLU A 58 -7.13 10.38 -10.14
N GLY A 59 -7.99 11.37 -9.94
CA GLY A 59 -7.61 12.75 -9.65
C GLY A 59 -6.80 12.89 -8.36
N LEU A 60 -7.16 12.17 -7.30
CA LEU A 60 -6.39 12.11 -6.05
C LEU A 60 -5.03 11.43 -6.24
N VAL A 61 -5.00 10.28 -6.93
CA VAL A 61 -3.75 9.56 -7.25
C VAL A 61 -2.82 10.43 -8.08
N SER A 62 -3.35 11.15 -9.07
CA SER A 62 -2.60 12.08 -9.90
C SER A 62 -1.97 13.21 -9.09
N LYS A 63 -2.74 13.87 -8.21
CA LYS A 63 -2.24 14.93 -7.33
C LYS A 63 -1.19 14.40 -6.36
N PHE A 64 -1.45 13.23 -5.75
CA PHE A 64 -0.51 12.56 -4.86
C PHE A 64 0.81 12.25 -5.57
N THR A 65 0.75 11.63 -6.76
CA THR A 65 1.94 11.27 -7.54
C THR A 65 2.71 12.50 -7.97
N SER A 66 2.03 13.58 -8.36
CA SER A 66 2.67 14.86 -8.71
C SER A 66 3.38 15.49 -7.50
N SER A 67 2.84 15.36 -6.30
CA SER A 67 3.45 15.93 -5.08
C SER A 67 4.78 15.26 -4.70
N ILE A 68 4.98 14.01 -5.11
CA ILE A 68 6.21 13.23 -4.91
C ILE A 68 7.04 13.10 -6.19
N GLN A 69 6.77 13.94 -7.20
CA GLN A 69 7.47 13.93 -8.50
C GLN A 69 7.54 12.52 -9.14
N GLY A 70 6.55 11.69 -8.87
CA GLY A 70 6.46 10.34 -9.37
C GLY A 70 5.71 10.25 -10.71
N THR A 71 5.60 9.04 -11.19
CA THR A 71 4.78 8.67 -12.36
C THR A 71 3.84 7.56 -11.97
N TYR A 72 2.61 7.59 -12.51
CA TYR A 72 1.66 6.51 -12.30
C TYR A 72 1.04 6.02 -13.61
N ARG A 73 0.55 4.79 -13.57
CA ARG A 73 -0.25 4.20 -14.64
C ARG A 73 -1.40 3.40 -14.03
N ARG A 74 -2.61 3.65 -14.50
CA ARG A 74 -3.73 2.74 -14.26
C ARG A 74 -3.63 1.56 -15.23
N TYR A 75 -3.59 0.32 -14.75
CA TYR A 75 -3.43 -0.89 -15.57
C TYR A 75 -4.66 -1.80 -15.56
N GLU A 76 -5.52 -1.66 -14.54
CA GLU A 76 -6.81 -2.33 -14.45
C GLU A 76 -7.86 -1.37 -13.89
N ASN A 77 -9.11 -1.81 -13.86
CA ASN A 77 -10.17 -1.05 -13.20
C ASN A 77 -9.79 -0.84 -11.72
N ALA A 78 -9.63 0.42 -11.33
CA ALA A 78 -9.35 0.81 -9.94
C ALA A 78 -8.00 0.33 -9.35
N ARG A 79 -7.01 0.00 -10.20
CA ARG A 79 -5.65 -0.38 -9.80
C ARG A 79 -4.62 0.51 -10.46
N PHE A 80 -3.70 1.04 -9.66
CA PHE A 80 -2.67 1.98 -10.08
C PHE A 80 -1.29 1.45 -9.69
N PHE A 81 -0.36 1.61 -10.60
CA PHE A 81 1.06 1.34 -10.43
C PHE A 81 1.80 2.68 -10.42
N LEU A 82 2.68 2.91 -9.44
CA LEU A 82 3.42 4.14 -9.27
C LEU A 82 4.91 3.86 -9.16
N ILE A 83 5.72 4.79 -9.65
CA ILE A 83 7.17 4.85 -9.42
C ILE A 83 7.52 6.26 -8.96
N PHE A 84 8.33 6.36 -7.91
CA PHE A 84 8.83 7.62 -7.37
C PHE A 84 10.17 7.40 -6.67
N GLU A 85 10.86 8.49 -6.27
CA GLU A 85 12.17 8.41 -5.65
C GLU A 85 12.09 8.21 -4.13
N ALA A 86 13.03 7.43 -3.58
CA ALA A 86 13.06 7.04 -2.18
C ALA A 86 13.09 8.21 -1.18
N LYS A 87 13.62 9.37 -1.59
CA LYS A 87 13.66 10.60 -0.77
C LYS A 87 12.30 11.07 -0.26
N TYR A 88 11.21 10.66 -0.91
CA TYR A 88 9.85 11.01 -0.48
C TYR A 88 9.27 10.07 0.57
N MET A 89 9.90 8.89 0.80
CA MET A 89 9.36 7.87 1.68
C MET A 89 9.16 8.33 3.13
N ASP A 90 10.15 9.02 3.68
CA ASP A 90 10.08 9.48 5.07
C ASP A 90 8.91 10.46 5.30
N ALA A 91 8.66 11.34 4.34
CA ALA A 91 7.53 12.26 4.38
C ALA A 91 6.19 11.51 4.31
N LEU A 92 6.05 10.54 3.40
CA LEU A 92 4.84 9.74 3.24
C LEU A 92 4.53 8.92 4.49
N GLU A 93 5.53 8.31 5.12
CA GLU A 93 5.36 7.54 6.34
C GLU A 93 5.00 8.43 7.54
N LYS A 94 5.66 9.59 7.66
CA LYS A 94 5.36 10.59 8.69
C LYS A 94 3.93 11.12 8.59
N GLU A 95 3.45 11.35 7.38
CA GLU A 95 2.06 11.73 7.09
C GLU A 95 1.10 10.53 7.12
N ARG A 96 1.61 9.32 7.42
CA ARG A 96 0.83 8.08 7.50
C ARG A 96 0.02 7.78 6.25
N PHE A 97 0.60 8.10 5.06
CA PHE A 97 -0.08 7.95 3.78
C PHE A 97 -1.46 8.64 3.76
N LYS A 98 -1.46 9.95 3.93
CA LYS A 98 -2.66 10.80 3.99
C LYS A 98 -3.66 10.55 2.85
N LEU A 99 -3.21 9.97 1.74
CA LEU A 99 -4.07 9.57 0.62
C LEU A 99 -5.22 8.65 1.05
N LEU A 100 -5.02 7.80 2.08
CA LEU A 100 -6.07 6.94 2.65
C LEU A 100 -7.23 7.78 3.19
N GLU A 101 -6.92 8.83 3.97
CA GLU A 101 -7.93 9.72 4.55
C GLU A 101 -8.64 10.55 3.47
N LEU A 102 -7.89 11.02 2.47
CA LEU A 102 -8.46 11.78 1.35
C LEU A 102 -9.42 10.94 0.50
N ALA A 103 -9.15 9.65 0.35
CA ALA A 103 -10.06 8.74 -0.35
C ALA A 103 -11.39 8.56 0.42
N HIS A 104 -11.34 8.50 1.75
CA HIS A 104 -12.55 8.42 2.58
C HIS A 104 -13.45 9.66 2.44
N ALA A 105 -12.90 10.80 2.04
CA ALA A 105 -13.64 12.04 1.86
C ALA A 105 -14.36 12.15 0.51
N ILE A 106 -14.18 11.19 -0.39
CA ILE A 106 -14.85 11.16 -1.69
C ILE A 106 -16.34 10.90 -1.48
N ASP A 107 -17.18 11.76 -2.04
CA ASP A 107 -18.63 11.55 -2.03
C ASP A 107 -19.02 10.48 -3.06
N THR A 108 -19.51 9.36 -2.56
CA THR A 108 -20.00 8.26 -3.41
C THR A 108 -21.50 8.41 -3.74
N GLY A 109 -22.18 9.40 -3.18
CA GLY A 109 -23.65 9.52 -3.22
C GLY A 109 -24.37 8.41 -2.46
N THR A 110 -23.66 7.66 -1.61
CA THR A 110 -24.18 6.58 -0.76
C THR A 110 -23.51 6.63 0.61
N GLU A 111 -23.94 5.76 1.55
CA GLU A 111 -23.29 5.62 2.86
C GLU A 111 -21.93 4.88 2.79
N GLN A 112 -21.54 4.37 1.62
CA GLN A 112 -20.29 3.65 1.43
C GLN A 112 -19.14 4.63 1.25
N THR A 113 -18.04 4.38 1.94
CA THR A 113 -16.80 5.17 1.87
C THR A 113 -15.83 4.49 0.92
N VAL A 114 -15.15 5.26 0.08
CA VAL A 114 -14.04 4.73 -0.74
C VAL A 114 -12.87 4.34 0.15
N THR A 115 -12.39 3.11 0.02
CA THR A 115 -11.22 2.62 0.74
C THR A 115 -10.10 2.24 -0.22
N LEU A 116 -8.87 2.52 0.17
CA LEU A 116 -7.68 2.23 -0.61
C LEU A 116 -6.74 1.29 0.15
N SER A 117 -6.18 0.32 -0.56
CA SER A 117 -4.98 -0.39 -0.12
C SER A 117 -3.77 0.17 -0.87
N ILE A 118 -2.74 0.58 -0.12
CA ILE A 118 -1.49 1.08 -0.66
C ILE A 118 -0.39 0.10 -0.26
N ALA A 119 0.42 -0.34 -1.22
CA ALA A 119 1.55 -1.21 -0.96
C ALA A 119 2.81 -0.61 -1.58
N VAL A 120 3.88 -0.55 -0.81
CA VAL A 120 5.14 0.04 -1.24
C VAL A 120 6.26 -0.98 -1.08
N GLY A 121 7.03 -1.17 -2.14
CA GLY A 121 8.28 -1.91 -2.13
C GLY A 121 9.46 -0.97 -2.36
N ALA A 122 10.40 -0.96 -1.43
CA ALA A 122 11.59 -0.11 -1.45
C ALA A 122 12.84 -0.99 -1.31
N GLU A 123 13.35 -1.44 -2.44
CA GLU A 123 14.52 -2.32 -2.55
C GLU A 123 15.59 -1.67 -3.41
N SER A 124 16.81 -2.26 -3.40
CA SER A 124 17.93 -1.75 -4.19
C SER A 124 17.76 -1.90 -5.71
N GLN A 125 16.79 -2.68 -6.17
CA GLN A 125 16.48 -2.89 -7.58
C GLN A 125 14.98 -2.77 -7.81
N VAL A 126 14.59 -2.11 -8.90
CA VAL A 126 13.18 -1.87 -9.25
C VAL A 126 12.37 -3.17 -9.35
N ALA A 127 12.94 -4.22 -9.93
CA ALA A 127 12.28 -5.52 -10.05
C ALA A 127 11.95 -6.12 -8.68
N HIS A 128 12.86 -6.01 -7.72
CA HIS A 128 12.63 -6.46 -6.35
C HIS A 128 11.66 -5.52 -5.61
N SER A 129 11.65 -4.23 -5.93
CA SER A 129 10.66 -3.29 -5.40
C SER A 129 9.24 -3.64 -5.86
N ASP A 130 9.04 -4.03 -7.13
CA ASP A 130 7.72 -4.50 -7.62
C ASP A 130 7.27 -5.77 -6.90
N GLU A 131 8.15 -6.76 -6.76
CA GLU A 131 7.85 -8.00 -6.03
C GLU A 131 7.51 -7.71 -4.56
N SER A 132 8.28 -6.87 -3.89
CA SER A 132 8.03 -6.44 -2.51
C SER A 132 6.72 -5.67 -2.37
N ALA A 133 6.37 -4.81 -3.34
CA ALA A 133 5.08 -4.13 -3.36
C ALA A 133 3.91 -5.11 -3.52
N ARG A 134 4.03 -6.14 -4.37
CA ARG A 134 3.00 -7.19 -4.51
C ARG A 134 2.79 -7.97 -3.21
N GLN A 135 3.88 -8.39 -2.55
CA GLN A 135 3.81 -9.07 -1.25
C GLN A 135 3.19 -8.18 -0.17
N ALA A 136 3.53 -6.89 -0.15
CA ALA A 136 2.93 -5.91 0.75
C ALA A 136 1.42 -5.74 0.46
N MET A 137 0.99 -5.77 -0.82
CA MET A 137 -0.41 -5.68 -1.21
C MET A 137 -1.21 -6.90 -0.74
N GLU A 138 -0.66 -8.11 -0.87
CA GLU A 138 -1.30 -9.32 -0.34
C GLU A 138 -1.55 -9.22 1.17
N LEU A 139 -0.57 -8.67 1.92
CA LEU A 139 -0.74 -8.43 3.35
C LEU A 139 -1.79 -7.36 3.65
N ALA A 140 -1.81 -6.25 2.89
CA ALA A 140 -2.80 -5.19 3.05
C ALA A 140 -4.23 -5.74 2.85
N LEU A 141 -4.47 -6.44 1.75
CA LEU A 141 -5.76 -7.04 1.42
C LEU A 141 -6.13 -8.17 2.41
N GLY A 142 -5.18 -9.04 2.78
CA GLY A 142 -5.39 -10.11 3.76
C GLY A 142 -5.78 -9.61 5.15
N ARG A 143 -5.43 -8.37 5.50
CA ARG A 143 -5.82 -7.70 6.75
C ARG A 143 -7.14 -6.92 6.65
N GLY A 144 -7.74 -6.88 5.47
CA GLY A 144 -9.04 -6.25 5.22
C GLY A 144 -8.97 -4.93 4.45
N GLY A 145 -7.83 -4.57 3.90
CA GLY A 145 -7.66 -3.33 3.13
C GLY A 145 -7.61 -2.07 3.98
N ASP A 146 -7.87 -0.91 3.37
CA ASP A 146 -7.92 0.43 3.99
C ASP A 146 -6.64 0.77 4.78
N GLN A 147 -5.50 0.46 4.22
CA GLN A 147 -4.21 0.64 4.87
C GLN A 147 -3.06 0.77 3.86
N ALA A 148 -1.95 1.35 4.31
CA ALA A 148 -0.70 1.29 3.61
C ALA A 148 0.25 0.29 4.27
N VAL A 149 0.93 -0.51 3.45
CA VAL A 149 1.95 -1.45 3.88
C VAL A 149 3.23 -1.16 3.11
N VAL A 150 4.32 -0.91 3.83
CA VAL A 150 5.64 -0.68 3.26
C VAL A 150 6.53 -1.88 3.56
N LYS A 151 7.15 -2.44 2.53
CA LYS A 151 8.14 -3.52 2.66
C LYS A 151 9.52 -3.04 2.27
N ARG A 152 10.50 -3.26 3.16
CA ARG A 152 11.94 -3.03 2.93
C ARG A 152 12.70 -4.26 3.39
N GLY A 153 13.31 -4.98 2.47
CA GLY A 153 13.94 -6.27 2.77
C GLY A 153 12.95 -7.24 3.44
N THR A 154 13.24 -7.63 4.66
CA THR A 154 12.36 -8.51 5.48
C THR A 154 11.38 -7.76 6.37
N ASN A 155 11.48 -6.44 6.44
CA ASN A 155 10.70 -5.62 7.36
C ASN A 155 9.43 -5.08 6.72
N TYR A 156 8.35 -5.04 7.50
CA TYR A 156 7.06 -4.47 7.12
C TYR A 156 6.65 -3.36 8.09
N ALA A 157 6.21 -2.24 7.55
CA ALA A 157 5.57 -1.16 8.30
C ALA A 157 4.12 -1.00 7.86
N PHE A 158 3.21 -0.71 8.80
CA PHE A 158 1.77 -0.63 8.57
C PHE A 158 1.23 0.73 8.98
N PHE A 159 0.41 1.34 8.13
CA PHE A 159 -0.20 2.65 8.34
C PHE A 159 -1.70 2.57 8.01
N GLY A 160 -2.56 3.13 8.85
CA GLY A 160 -4.02 3.02 8.69
C GLY A 160 -4.59 1.71 9.26
N GLY A 161 -5.75 1.28 8.79
CA GLY A 161 -6.35 -0.02 9.14
C GLY A 161 -7.04 -0.12 10.50
N GLN A 162 -7.09 0.93 11.31
CA GLN A 162 -7.65 0.86 12.67
C GLN A 162 -9.20 0.86 12.73
N LYS A 163 -9.89 1.26 11.66
CA LYS A 163 -11.37 1.35 11.65
C LYS A 163 -12.07 0.06 11.24
N GLN A 164 -11.40 -0.90 10.60
CA GLN A 164 -12.05 -2.08 10.01
C GLN A 164 -12.16 -3.32 10.90
N ILE A 165 -11.61 -3.33 12.12
CA ILE A 165 -11.79 -4.49 13.02
C ILE A 165 -13.28 -4.78 13.28
N ALA A 166 -14.13 -3.75 13.27
CA ALA A 166 -15.59 -3.90 13.45
C ALA A 166 -16.27 -4.45 12.18
N LEU A 167 -15.91 -3.94 10.99
CA LEU A 167 -16.49 -4.38 9.70
C LEU A 167 -15.99 -5.76 9.28
N THR A 168 -14.71 -6.08 9.54
CA THR A 168 -14.14 -7.42 9.28
C THR A 168 -14.81 -8.50 10.17
N ARG A 169 -15.25 -8.16 11.39
CA ARG A 169 -16.08 -9.06 12.18
C ARG A 169 -17.43 -9.34 11.52
N GLN A 170 -18.08 -8.33 10.96
CA GLN A 170 -19.36 -8.48 10.25
C GLN A 170 -19.22 -9.30 8.97
N SER A 171 -18.14 -9.08 8.19
CA SER A 171 -17.84 -9.86 6.98
C SER A 171 -17.52 -11.34 7.32
N ARG A 172 -16.72 -11.59 8.37
CA ARG A 172 -16.44 -12.96 8.83
C ARG A 172 -17.67 -13.68 9.37
N VAL A 173 -18.59 -12.95 10.01
CA VAL A 173 -19.86 -13.52 10.47
C VAL A 173 -20.74 -13.86 9.27
N LYS A 174 -20.84 -12.98 8.27
CA LYS A 174 -21.57 -13.26 7.01
C LYS A 174 -20.96 -14.45 6.26
N ALA A 175 -19.64 -14.51 6.12
CA ALA A 175 -18.95 -15.64 5.47
C ALA A 175 -19.19 -16.97 6.20
N ARG A 176 -19.17 -16.98 7.55
CA ARG A 176 -19.50 -18.16 8.36
C ARG A 176 -20.97 -18.58 8.25
N LEU A 177 -21.88 -17.61 8.22
CA LEU A 177 -23.31 -17.86 8.00
C LEU A 177 -23.57 -18.45 6.62
N PHE A 178 -22.88 -17.90 5.57
CA PHE A 178 -22.99 -18.39 4.21
C PHE A 178 -22.41 -19.83 4.06
N ALA A 179 -21.26 -20.07 4.66
CA ALA A 179 -20.65 -21.41 4.68
C ALA A 179 -21.52 -22.44 5.43
N LYS A 180 -22.18 -22.01 6.53
CA LYS A 180 -23.12 -22.88 7.28
C LYS A 180 -24.38 -23.17 6.48
N ALA A 181 -24.92 -22.14 5.77
CA ALA A 181 -26.10 -22.31 4.91
C ALA A 181 -25.80 -23.24 3.72
N LEU A 182 -24.62 -23.08 3.07
CA LEU A 182 -24.17 -23.99 2.01
C LEU A 182 -24.02 -25.43 2.50
N ARG A 183 -23.44 -25.64 3.68
CA ARG A 183 -23.32 -26.98 4.27
C ARG A 183 -24.67 -27.62 4.53
N GLN A 184 -25.64 -26.89 5.09
CA GLN A 184 -27.00 -27.37 5.29
C GLN A 184 -27.73 -27.70 3.98
N LEU A 185 -27.51 -26.91 2.91
CA LEU A 185 -28.06 -27.23 1.59
C LEU A 185 -27.47 -28.48 1.00
N MET A 186 -26.15 -28.72 1.16
CA MET A 186 -25.48 -29.94 0.70
C MET A 186 -25.94 -31.17 1.49
N GLU A 187 -26.04 -31.07 2.82
CA GLU A 187 -26.54 -32.17 3.68
C GLU A 187 -28.00 -32.54 3.36
N ASN A 188 -28.84 -31.58 2.94
CA ASN A 188 -30.23 -31.84 2.51
C ASN A 188 -30.33 -32.36 1.06
N SER A 189 -29.28 -32.20 0.25
CA SER A 189 -29.24 -32.67 -1.16
C SER A 189 -28.82 -34.13 -1.28
N ASP A 190 -28.15 -34.70 -0.27
CA ASP A 190 -27.74 -36.13 -0.26
C ASP A 190 -28.83 -37.07 0.25
N MET A 191 -30.07 -36.64 0.43
CA MET A 191 -31.24 -37.43 0.85
C MET A 191 -32.29 -37.60 -0.27
N VAL A 192 -31.87 -37.71 -1.52
CA VAL A 192 -32.75 -38.13 -2.65
C VAL A 192 -32.10 -39.24 -3.43
#